data_4d7f8d053120330010394c52f5c69b6c
#
_entry.id   4d7f8d053120330010394c52f5c69b6c
#
_cell.length_a   1.000
_cell.length_b   1.000
_cell.length_c   1.000
_cell.angle_alpha   90.00
_cell.angle_beta   90.00
_cell.angle_gamma   90.00
#
_symmetry.space_group_name_H-M   'P 1'
#
loop_
_entity.id
_entity.type
_entity.pdbx_description
1 polymer ?
#
loop_
_entity_poly.entity_id
_entity_poly.type
_entity_poly.pdbx_seq_one_letter_code
_entity_poly.pdbx_strand_id
1 'polypeptide(L)'
;VSAIKQDGAFPAFTDFGLIAVGVPRNRALAANADPKFFDLGLCGPDRTDLKDRADYCGRFRTPSLRNVALRKSFFHNGAIHSLEDAVRFYAQRDTQPQKWYPRKADGTVDKFDDL
;
A
#
# COMPACT_ATOMS: atom_id res chain seq x y z
N VAL A 1 -8.37 -9.73 -9.92
CA VAL A 1 -9.52 -8.80 -9.97
C VAL A 1 -10.28 -9.05 -11.26
N SER A 2 -11.42 -9.65 -11.18
CA SER A 2 -12.26 -9.92 -12.34
C SER A 2 -13.21 -8.75 -12.61
N ALA A 3 -13.39 -8.40 -13.87
CA ALA A 3 -14.44 -7.51 -14.31
C ALA A 3 -15.76 -8.29 -14.37
N ILE A 4 -16.38 -8.49 -13.21
CA ILE A 4 -17.64 -9.22 -13.16
C ILE A 4 -18.76 -8.25 -13.54
N LYS A 5 -19.43 -8.56 -14.61
CA LYS A 5 -20.65 -7.88 -15.02
C LYS A 5 -21.82 -8.70 -14.47
N GLN A 6 -22.40 -8.23 -13.37
CA GLN A 6 -23.67 -8.74 -12.88
C GLN A 6 -24.76 -7.69 -13.11
N ASP A 7 -25.87 -8.10 -13.63
CA ASP A 7 -27.12 -7.33 -13.76
C ASP A 7 -26.98 -5.95 -14.42
N GLY A 8 -26.16 -5.83 -15.47
CA GLY A 8 -26.00 -4.58 -16.21
C GLY A 8 -25.13 -3.52 -15.53
N ALA A 9 -24.61 -3.80 -14.34
CA ALA A 9 -23.69 -2.89 -13.64
C ALA A 9 -22.35 -2.75 -14.37
N PHE A 10 -21.75 -1.57 -14.34
CA PHE A 10 -20.41 -1.34 -14.86
C PHE A 10 -19.38 -2.16 -14.07
N PRO A 11 -18.42 -2.83 -14.74
CA PRO A 11 -17.35 -3.53 -14.04
C PRO A 11 -16.54 -2.55 -13.20
N ALA A 12 -16.45 -2.82 -11.88
CA ALA A 12 -15.73 -1.94 -10.95
C ALA A 12 -14.20 -2.12 -11.01
N PHE A 13 -13.70 -3.26 -11.51
CA PHE A 13 -12.29 -3.64 -11.54
C PHE A 13 -11.60 -3.55 -10.17
N THR A 14 -12.34 -3.87 -9.12
CA THR A 14 -11.88 -3.96 -7.73
C THR A 14 -12.76 -4.98 -7.00
N ASP A 15 -12.20 -5.59 -5.97
CA ASP A 15 -12.93 -6.47 -5.04
C ASP A 15 -13.47 -5.71 -3.81
N PHE A 16 -13.21 -4.40 -3.73
CA PHE A 16 -13.53 -3.54 -2.58
C PHE A 16 -12.89 -4.01 -1.25
N GLY A 17 -11.92 -4.93 -1.32
CA GLY A 17 -11.25 -5.49 -0.17
C GLY A 17 -10.37 -4.48 0.57
N LEU A 18 -10.06 -4.82 1.81
CA LEU A 18 -9.06 -4.14 2.63
C LEU A 18 -7.87 -5.08 2.81
N ILE A 19 -6.71 -4.69 2.31
CA ILE A 19 -5.53 -5.55 2.24
C ILE A 19 -4.34 -4.85 2.87
N ALA A 20 -3.60 -5.57 3.72
CA ALA A 20 -2.29 -5.15 4.22
C ALA A 20 -1.21 -5.64 3.25
N VAL A 21 -0.66 -4.74 2.47
CA VAL A 21 0.38 -5.07 1.47
C VAL A 21 1.78 -4.87 2.04
N GLY A 22 1.95 -4.01 3.05
CA GLY A 22 3.26 -3.65 3.61
C GLY A 22 4.08 -2.87 2.59
N VAL A 23 3.54 -1.75 2.11
CA VAL A 23 4.20 -0.89 1.13
C VAL A 23 5.37 -0.17 1.80
N PRO A 24 6.54 -0.02 1.13
CA PRO A 24 7.66 0.73 1.67
C PRO A 24 7.28 2.19 1.96
N ARG A 25 7.86 2.76 2.99
CA ARG A 25 7.68 4.17 3.37
C ARG A 25 8.09 5.11 2.23
N ASN A 26 7.20 6.03 1.87
CA ASN A 26 7.55 7.11 0.96
C ASN A 26 8.27 8.24 1.69
N ARG A 27 9.58 8.28 1.58
CA ARG A 27 10.43 9.26 2.28
C ARG A 27 10.31 10.69 1.73
N ALA A 28 9.61 10.88 0.62
CA ALA A 28 9.29 12.21 0.10
C ALA A 28 8.14 12.89 0.88
N LEU A 29 7.37 12.14 1.65
CA LEU A 29 6.32 12.68 2.50
C LEU A 29 6.91 13.23 3.79
N ALA A 30 6.59 14.50 4.14
CA ALA A 30 7.14 15.18 5.31
C ALA A 30 6.83 14.43 6.63
N ALA A 31 5.65 13.85 6.76
CA ALA A 31 5.27 13.06 7.94
C ALA A 31 6.22 11.87 8.18
N ASN A 32 6.75 11.28 7.10
CA ASN A 32 7.66 10.14 7.18
C ASN A 32 9.12 10.51 7.57
N ALA A 33 9.41 11.80 7.83
CA ALA A 33 10.65 12.22 8.45
C ALA A 33 10.73 11.80 9.93
N ASP A 34 9.58 11.65 10.60
CA ASP A 34 9.52 11.07 11.94
C ASP A 34 9.56 9.53 11.84
N PRO A 35 10.60 8.87 12.38
CA PRO A 35 10.70 7.41 12.33
C PRO A 35 9.61 6.70 13.13
N LYS A 36 8.91 7.39 14.02
CA LYS A 36 7.80 6.87 14.81
C LYS A 36 6.44 7.04 14.14
N PHE A 37 6.38 7.81 13.07
CA PHE A 37 5.14 7.97 12.31
C PHE A 37 4.91 6.74 11.43
N PHE A 38 3.73 6.16 11.52
CA PHE A 38 3.24 5.10 10.63
C PHE A 38 1.84 5.45 10.16
N ASP A 39 1.64 5.46 8.85
CA ASP A 39 0.30 5.54 8.27
C ASP A 39 -0.36 4.16 8.36
N LEU A 40 -1.23 4.00 9.32
CA LEU A 40 -1.98 2.77 9.57
C LEU A 40 -3.38 2.79 8.92
N GLY A 41 -3.64 3.78 8.06
CA GLY A 41 -4.89 3.90 7.33
C GLY A 41 -6.08 4.11 8.27
N LEU A 42 -7.00 3.14 8.30
CA LEU A 42 -8.24 3.27 9.08
C LEU A 42 -8.04 3.39 10.60
N CYS A 43 -6.94 2.91 11.15
CA CYS A 43 -6.70 2.99 12.60
C CYS A 43 -5.75 4.11 13.02
N GLY A 44 -5.37 5.00 12.11
CA GLY A 44 -4.66 6.22 12.46
C GLY A 44 -3.35 6.45 11.72
N PRO A 45 -2.62 7.52 12.06
CA PRO A 45 -2.95 8.53 13.09
C PRO A 45 -3.96 9.61 12.63
N ASP A 46 -4.12 9.81 11.32
CA ASP A 46 -4.99 10.87 10.78
C ASP A 46 -6.47 10.59 11.05
N ARG A 47 -6.84 9.31 11.01
CA ARG A 47 -8.18 8.86 11.35
C ARG A 47 -8.22 8.32 12.78
N THR A 48 -9.16 8.80 13.59
CA THR A 48 -9.22 8.49 15.03
C THR A 48 -10.43 7.69 15.47
N ASP A 49 -11.47 7.61 14.63
CA ASP A 49 -12.74 6.94 14.94
C ASP A 49 -12.61 5.39 15.01
N LEU A 50 -11.60 4.83 14.36
CA LEU A 50 -11.31 3.39 14.35
C LEU A 50 -9.95 3.04 14.97
N LYS A 51 -9.36 3.92 15.77
CA LYS A 51 -8.05 3.73 16.39
C LYS A 51 -7.94 2.47 17.24
N ASP A 52 -9.06 2.03 17.83
CA ASP A 52 -9.11 0.86 18.70
C ASP A 52 -9.42 -0.45 17.93
N ARG A 53 -9.53 -0.37 16.60
CA ARG A 53 -9.80 -1.49 15.71
C ARG A 53 -8.50 -2.01 15.11
N ALA A 54 -7.76 -2.79 15.88
CA ALA A 54 -6.48 -3.38 15.46
C ALA A 54 -6.58 -4.22 14.17
N ASP A 55 -7.75 -4.79 13.91
CA ASP A 55 -8.05 -5.55 12.69
C ASP A 55 -8.01 -4.71 11.40
N TYR A 56 -8.07 -3.38 11.51
CA TYR A 56 -7.99 -2.47 10.36
C TYR A 56 -6.61 -1.82 10.18
N CYS A 57 -5.72 -1.96 11.14
CA CYS A 57 -4.41 -1.30 11.07
C CYS A 57 -3.58 -1.82 9.88
N GLY A 58 -2.98 -0.89 9.13
CA GLY A 58 -2.16 -1.20 7.97
C GLY A 58 -2.92 -1.75 6.77
N ARG A 59 -4.25 -1.77 6.81
CA ARG A 59 -5.09 -2.24 5.70
C ARG A 59 -5.61 -1.08 4.88
N PHE A 60 -5.42 -1.17 3.58
CA PHE A 60 -5.84 -0.17 2.62
C PHE A 60 -6.81 -0.77 1.60
N ARG A 61 -7.72 0.06 1.14
CA ARG A 61 -8.74 -0.36 0.18
C ARG A 61 -8.10 -0.68 -1.17
N THR A 62 -8.51 -1.79 -1.78
CA THR A 62 -8.16 -2.11 -3.16
C THR A 62 -8.78 -1.07 -4.11
N PRO A 63 -7.97 -0.26 -4.80
CA PRO A 63 -8.49 0.73 -5.74
C PRO A 63 -8.99 0.07 -7.03
N SER A 64 -9.84 0.79 -7.76
CA SER A 64 -10.22 0.37 -9.11
C SER A 64 -9.02 0.41 -10.05
N LEU A 65 -8.91 -0.59 -10.93
CA LEU A 65 -7.91 -0.63 -12.00
C LEU A 65 -8.27 0.25 -13.22
N ARG A 66 -9.41 0.96 -13.17
CA ARG A 66 -9.78 1.87 -14.26
C ARG A 66 -8.72 2.95 -14.43
N ASN A 67 -8.29 3.15 -15.69
CA ASN A 67 -7.27 4.13 -16.06
C ASN A 67 -5.93 3.96 -15.30
N VAL A 68 -5.65 2.76 -14.80
CA VAL A 68 -4.45 2.50 -14.00
C VAL A 68 -3.15 2.84 -14.74
N ALA A 69 -3.12 2.65 -16.06
CA ALA A 69 -1.97 2.98 -16.89
C ALA A 69 -1.66 4.48 -16.97
N LEU A 70 -2.64 5.34 -16.66
CA LEU A 70 -2.46 6.80 -16.68
C LEU A 70 -1.99 7.37 -15.35
N ARG A 71 -1.97 6.56 -14.30
CA ARG A 71 -1.55 7.00 -12.97
C ARG A 71 -0.04 7.22 -12.90
N LYS A 72 0.35 8.22 -12.12
CA LYS A 72 1.76 8.61 -11.92
C LYS A 72 2.34 8.12 -10.58
N SER A 73 1.49 7.63 -9.69
CA SER A 73 1.89 7.07 -8.40
C SER A 73 0.94 5.95 -7.98
N PHE A 74 1.47 5.01 -7.23
CA PHE A 74 0.79 3.77 -6.86
C PHE A 74 0.89 3.54 -5.36
N PHE A 75 -0.03 2.73 -4.85
CA PHE A 75 -0.29 2.45 -3.43
C PHE A 75 -0.82 3.67 -2.66
N HIS A 76 -1.15 3.49 -1.39
CA HIS A 76 -1.77 4.52 -0.56
C HIS A 76 -0.86 5.75 -0.35
N ASN A 77 0.44 5.52 -0.24
CA ASN A 77 1.43 6.57 0.02
C ASN A 77 2.14 7.08 -1.23
N GLY A 78 1.85 6.53 -2.41
CA GLY A 78 2.47 6.95 -3.65
C GLY A 78 3.96 6.63 -3.77
N ALA A 79 4.48 5.63 -3.06
CA ALA A 79 5.92 5.31 -3.04
C ALA A 79 6.46 4.82 -4.39
N ILE A 80 5.62 4.27 -5.24
CA ILE A 80 6.01 3.69 -6.54
C ILE A 80 5.41 4.52 -7.66
N HIS A 81 6.21 4.84 -8.68
CA HIS A 81 5.88 5.81 -9.73
C HIS A 81 5.68 5.20 -11.12
N SER A 82 5.76 3.89 -11.28
CA SER A 82 5.44 3.20 -12.53
C SER A 82 4.56 1.98 -12.29
N LEU A 83 3.67 1.69 -13.24
CA LEU A 83 2.81 0.50 -13.18
C LEU A 83 3.64 -0.78 -13.21
N GLU A 84 4.70 -0.79 -14.00
CA GLU A 84 5.62 -1.93 -14.10
C GLU A 84 6.27 -2.23 -12.74
N ASP A 85 6.75 -1.21 -12.04
CA ASP A 85 7.34 -1.37 -10.72
C ASP A 85 6.30 -1.77 -9.67
N ALA A 86 5.07 -1.30 -9.78
CA ALA A 86 3.99 -1.75 -8.90
C ALA A 86 3.72 -3.25 -9.05
N VAL A 87 3.67 -3.77 -10.27
CA VAL A 87 3.51 -5.21 -10.53
C VAL A 87 4.75 -5.98 -10.08
N ARG A 88 5.94 -5.44 -10.34
CA ARG A 88 7.21 -6.04 -9.93
C ARG A 88 7.34 -6.11 -8.41
N PHE A 89 6.85 -5.09 -7.70
CA PHE A 89 6.79 -5.08 -6.23
C PHE A 89 5.96 -6.28 -5.71
N TYR A 90 4.77 -6.51 -6.24
CA TYR A 90 3.96 -7.67 -5.84
C TYR A 90 4.68 -9.00 -6.07
N ALA A 91 5.40 -9.14 -7.18
CA ALA A 91 6.12 -10.37 -7.51
C ALA A 91 7.38 -10.59 -6.65
N GLN A 92 8.00 -9.52 -6.18
CA GLN A 92 9.34 -9.58 -5.58
C GLN A 92 9.39 -9.23 -4.10
N ARG A 93 8.33 -8.64 -3.51
CA ARG A 93 8.37 -8.18 -2.11
C ARG A 93 8.77 -9.28 -1.11
N ASP A 94 8.40 -10.52 -1.37
CA ASP A 94 8.69 -11.66 -0.49
C ASP A 94 9.95 -12.42 -0.88
N THR A 95 10.28 -12.46 -2.17
CA THR A 95 11.43 -13.20 -2.70
C THR A 95 12.72 -12.37 -2.75
N GLN A 96 12.58 -11.05 -2.92
CA GLN A 96 13.71 -10.12 -3.04
C GLN A 96 13.43 -8.81 -2.25
N PRO A 97 13.11 -8.90 -0.95
CA PRO A 97 12.69 -7.74 -0.17
C PRO A 97 13.73 -6.63 -0.10
N GLN A 98 15.03 -6.98 -0.22
CA GLN A 98 16.13 -6.01 -0.20
C GLN A 98 16.11 -5.01 -1.35
N LYS A 99 15.31 -5.26 -2.39
CA LYS A 99 15.12 -4.31 -3.50
C LYS A 99 14.13 -3.21 -3.18
N TRP A 100 13.23 -3.47 -2.24
CA TRP A 100 12.06 -2.63 -1.98
C TRP A 100 12.09 -1.96 -0.61
N TYR A 101 12.71 -2.60 0.36
CA TYR A 101 12.72 -2.14 1.74
C TYR A 101 14.12 -1.72 2.20
N PRO A 102 14.21 -0.76 3.13
CA PRO A 102 15.48 -0.35 3.69
C PRO A 102 16.10 -1.44 4.54
N ARG A 103 17.36 -1.25 4.90
CA ARG A 103 18.05 -2.11 5.87
C ARG A 103 18.08 -1.43 7.23
N LYS A 104 17.91 -2.23 8.26
CA LYS A 104 18.15 -1.83 9.65
C LYS A 104 19.65 -1.70 9.92
N ALA A 105 19.99 -1.14 11.10
CA ALA A 105 21.39 -0.96 11.51
C ALA A 105 22.13 -2.31 11.64
N ASP A 106 21.44 -3.40 11.94
CA ASP A 106 21.98 -4.76 12.02
C ASP A 106 22.17 -5.42 10.64
N GLY A 107 21.81 -4.73 9.54
CA GLY A 107 21.91 -5.21 8.16
C GLY A 107 20.71 -6.02 7.68
N THR A 108 19.75 -6.32 8.54
CA THR A 108 18.53 -7.02 8.15
C THR A 108 17.59 -6.10 7.36
N VAL A 109 16.71 -6.68 6.56
CA VAL A 109 15.73 -5.94 5.78
C VAL A 109 14.55 -5.53 6.67
N ASP A 110 14.19 -4.25 6.62
CA ASP A 110 13.01 -3.73 7.32
C ASP A 110 11.77 -3.81 6.43
N LYS A 111 11.18 -5.00 6.37
CA LYS A 111 10.05 -5.30 5.50
C LYS A 111 8.76 -4.55 5.90
N PHE A 112 8.69 -4.03 7.11
CA PHE A 112 7.52 -3.32 7.63
C PHE A 112 7.80 -1.84 7.88
N ASP A 113 8.66 -1.24 7.06
CA ASP A 113 9.04 0.16 7.17
C ASP A 113 7.83 1.12 7.10
N ASP A 114 6.71 0.68 6.54
CA ASP A 114 5.49 1.49 6.38
C ASP A 114 4.29 1.01 7.23
N LEU A 115 4.47 0.11 8.15
CA LEU A 115 3.44 -0.35 9.07
C LEU A 115 3.61 0.23 10.47
#